data_83bfcd65d860fec67379d6a19ebb8790
#
_entry.id   83bfcd65d860fec67379d6a19ebb8790
#
_cell.length_a   1.000
_cell.length_b   1.000
_cell.length_c   1.000
_cell.angle_alpha   90.00
_cell.angle_beta   90.00
_cell.angle_gamma   90.00
#
_symmetry.space_group_name_H-M   'P 1'
#
loop_
_entity.id
_entity.type
_entity.pdbx_description
1 polymer ?
#
loop_
_entity_poly.entity_id
_entity_poly.type
_entity_poly.pdbx_seq_one_letter_code
_entity_poly.pdbx_strand_id
1 'polypeptide(L)'
;VLTFGKYSKTAEPGLHFKLPFGIQKNYNVPTQVIQSEQFGFRTLQAGRQTVYDNRSYPEESVMLTGDLNIVDVEWIIQYRIIDPVAWLFNADDRHKTIRDISQSAINLLVGDRAILAVLGSARTAIEEEARVFMNETLSGYGLGIQVIGVRLQNIVPPQGVQAAFEDVNKAQQDMNRLINEGKEAYNREIPKARGEADRIIQVARGYAAERVNVANGDVARFKAVYEEYRKAPEVTRDRLYYEVMEEVFKDAEGVTLIDKELGNFIPLMNLGGQAGGR
;
A
#
# COMPACT_ATOMS: atom_id res chain seq x y z
N VAL A 1 -16.16 51.01 6.76
CA VAL A 1 -16.64 52.38 6.45
C VAL A 1 -15.74 53.36 7.19
N LEU A 2 -15.19 54.33 6.45
CA LEU A 2 -14.45 55.47 7.00
C LEU A 2 -15.38 56.71 7.04
N THR A 3 -15.27 57.49 8.10
CA THR A 3 -15.92 58.79 8.22
C THR A 3 -14.84 59.87 8.42
N PHE A 4 -14.77 60.84 7.53
CA PHE A 4 -13.70 61.84 7.47
C PHE A 4 -12.28 61.24 7.50
N GLY A 5 -12.07 60.10 6.83
CA GLY A 5 -10.77 59.43 6.77
C GLY A 5 -10.43 58.53 7.96
N LYS A 6 -11.22 58.56 9.05
CA LYS A 6 -11.02 57.67 10.20
C LYS A 6 -11.94 56.46 10.13
N TYR A 7 -11.45 55.30 10.60
CA TYR A 7 -12.28 54.12 10.74
C TYR A 7 -13.47 54.37 11.68
N SER A 8 -14.65 54.06 11.23
CA SER A 8 -15.89 54.28 11.97
C SER A 8 -16.59 52.96 12.35
N LYS A 9 -16.83 52.11 11.40
CA LYS A 9 -17.50 50.82 11.64
C LYS A 9 -17.22 49.81 10.53
N THR A 10 -17.27 48.54 10.86
CA THR A 10 -17.41 47.43 9.89
C THR A 10 -18.89 47.18 9.65
N ALA A 11 -19.31 47.19 8.39
CA ALA A 11 -20.65 46.87 7.99
C ALA A 11 -20.67 45.44 7.48
N GLU A 12 -21.68 44.67 7.87
CA GLU A 12 -21.93 43.33 7.33
C GLU A 12 -22.44 43.37 5.90
N PRO A 13 -22.40 42.27 5.15
CA PRO A 13 -22.97 42.21 3.80
C PRO A 13 -24.45 42.58 3.80
N GLY A 14 -24.83 43.57 2.97
CA GLY A 14 -26.21 44.04 2.91
C GLY A 14 -26.32 45.47 2.40
N LEU A 15 -27.54 46.00 2.42
CA LEU A 15 -27.82 47.38 2.04
C LEU A 15 -27.58 48.31 3.20
N HIS A 16 -26.63 49.21 3.06
CA HIS A 16 -26.31 50.21 4.07
C HIS A 16 -26.37 51.62 3.49
N PHE A 17 -27.01 52.55 4.20
CA PHE A 17 -26.97 53.94 3.85
C PHE A 17 -25.65 54.58 4.28
N LYS A 18 -25.11 55.43 3.41
CA LYS A 18 -23.90 56.23 3.69
C LYS A 18 -24.17 57.69 3.49
N LEU A 19 -23.45 58.54 4.19
CA LEU A 19 -23.51 59.98 4.04
C LEU A 19 -22.90 60.38 2.68
N PRO A 20 -23.58 61.21 1.90
CA PRO A 20 -23.10 61.70 0.61
C PRO A 20 -21.92 62.65 0.73
N PHE A 21 -21.48 63.25 -0.37
CA PHE A 21 -20.44 64.28 -0.47
C PHE A 21 -19.03 63.85 -0.01
N GLY A 22 -18.73 62.55 -0.05
CA GLY A 22 -17.41 62.03 0.32
C GLY A 22 -17.11 61.98 1.81
N ILE A 23 -18.09 62.32 2.67
CA ILE A 23 -18.00 62.25 4.13
C ILE A 23 -17.73 60.82 4.60
N GLN A 24 -18.41 59.86 3.97
CA GLN A 24 -18.16 58.44 4.23
C GLN A 24 -17.63 57.73 2.96
N LYS A 25 -16.52 56.99 3.13
CA LYS A 25 -15.96 56.09 2.14
C LYS A 25 -16.12 54.65 2.61
N ASN A 26 -16.57 53.78 1.75
CA ASN A 26 -16.60 52.33 2.00
C ASN A 26 -15.49 51.64 1.21
N TYR A 27 -14.89 50.66 1.83
CA TYR A 27 -13.96 49.70 1.20
C TYR A 27 -14.61 48.32 1.28
N ASN A 28 -14.76 47.65 0.16
CA ASN A 28 -15.27 46.27 0.11
C ASN A 28 -14.09 45.33 0.21
N VAL A 29 -14.08 44.52 1.25
CA VAL A 29 -13.05 43.51 1.47
C VAL A 29 -13.71 42.14 1.39
N PRO A 30 -13.26 41.24 0.49
CA PRO A 30 -13.86 39.91 0.33
C PRO A 30 -13.35 38.98 1.42
N THR A 31 -14.01 38.98 2.58
CA THR A 31 -13.61 38.17 3.75
C THR A 31 -13.98 36.68 3.60
N GLN A 32 -14.95 36.36 2.78
CA GLN A 32 -15.40 34.97 2.59
C GLN A 32 -14.79 34.30 1.35
N VAL A 33 -14.03 35.04 0.55
CA VAL A 33 -13.40 34.51 -0.66
C VAL A 33 -11.98 34.06 -0.33
N ILE A 34 -11.65 32.86 -0.73
CA ILE A 34 -10.27 32.38 -0.66
C ILE A 34 -9.50 33.02 -1.79
N GLN A 35 -8.45 33.74 -1.44
CA GLN A 35 -7.52 34.35 -2.39
C GLN A 35 -6.30 33.45 -2.56
N SER A 36 -5.70 33.49 -3.75
CA SER A 36 -4.51 32.72 -4.06
C SER A 36 -3.43 33.59 -4.66
N GLU A 37 -2.19 33.42 -4.21
CA GLU A 37 -1.00 34.00 -4.79
C GLU A 37 -0.12 32.89 -5.37
N GLN A 38 0.43 33.16 -6.56
CA GLN A 38 1.25 32.20 -7.32
C GLN A 38 2.70 32.67 -7.33
N PHE A 39 3.62 31.72 -7.19
CA PHE A 39 5.06 31.95 -7.17
C PHE A 39 5.76 31.05 -8.18
N GLY A 40 6.68 31.63 -8.96
CA GLY A 40 7.40 30.96 -10.02
C GLY A 40 6.63 30.83 -11.33
N PHE A 41 5.32 30.99 -11.31
CA PHE A 41 4.46 30.95 -12.48
C PHE A 41 3.27 31.88 -12.34
N ARG A 42 2.57 32.14 -13.46
CA ARG A 42 1.34 32.92 -13.49
C ARG A 42 0.30 32.23 -14.37
N THR A 43 -0.93 32.23 -13.91
CA THR A 43 -2.07 31.78 -14.68
C THR A 43 -2.70 32.95 -15.42
N LEU A 44 -2.68 32.94 -16.75
CA LEU A 44 -3.29 33.98 -17.57
C LEU A 44 -4.81 33.82 -17.64
N GLN A 45 -5.29 32.59 -17.74
CA GLN A 45 -6.71 32.28 -17.82
C GLN A 45 -7.01 30.99 -17.04
N ALA A 46 -7.80 31.12 -15.97
CA ALA A 46 -8.33 29.98 -15.24
C ALA A 46 -9.67 29.53 -15.86
N GLY A 47 -9.82 28.24 -16.15
CA GLY A 47 -11.05 27.71 -16.74
C GLY A 47 -10.92 26.26 -17.17
N ARG A 48 -11.76 25.84 -18.12
CA ARG A 48 -11.78 24.46 -18.66
C ARG A 48 -10.46 24.04 -19.31
N GLN A 49 -9.71 25.00 -19.84
CA GLN A 49 -8.29 24.88 -20.20
C GLN A 49 -7.56 26.02 -19.50
N THR A 50 -6.69 25.68 -18.57
CA THR A 50 -5.86 26.67 -17.87
C THR A 50 -4.68 27.04 -18.76
N VAL A 51 -4.53 28.35 -19.04
CA VAL A 51 -3.40 28.87 -19.81
C VAL A 51 -2.43 29.51 -18.84
N TYR A 52 -1.20 29.02 -18.85
CA TYR A 52 -0.10 29.56 -18.06
C TYR A 52 0.68 30.61 -18.87
N ASP A 53 1.29 31.56 -18.17
CA ASP A 53 2.26 32.46 -18.79
C ASP A 53 3.54 31.67 -19.12
N ASN A 54 4.02 31.82 -20.34
CA ASN A 54 5.26 31.19 -20.77
C ASN A 54 6.54 31.87 -20.21
N ARG A 55 6.37 32.92 -19.46
CA ARG A 55 7.50 33.61 -18.79
C ARG A 55 7.93 32.82 -17.57
N SER A 56 9.23 32.61 -17.45
CA SER A 56 9.83 32.09 -16.23
C SER A 56 10.05 33.24 -15.22
N TYR A 57 9.85 32.95 -13.95
CA TYR A 57 10.06 33.88 -12.84
C TYR A 57 11.14 33.35 -11.87
N PRO A 58 12.41 33.22 -12.34
CA PRO A 58 13.47 32.56 -11.56
C PRO A 58 13.82 33.31 -10.28
N GLU A 59 13.56 34.63 -10.21
CA GLU A 59 13.76 35.44 -9.02
C GLU A 59 12.86 35.00 -7.85
N GLU A 60 11.74 34.36 -8.16
CA GLU A 60 10.80 33.85 -7.16
C GLU A 60 10.98 32.37 -6.86
N SER A 61 11.32 31.56 -7.87
CA SER A 61 11.26 30.11 -7.83
C SER A 61 12.59 29.42 -7.60
N VAL A 62 13.71 30.05 -8.02
CA VAL A 62 15.04 29.43 -7.89
C VAL A 62 15.59 29.63 -6.50
N MET A 63 15.90 28.53 -5.82
CA MET A 63 16.43 28.54 -4.47
C MET A 63 17.49 27.45 -4.25
N LEU A 64 18.18 27.52 -3.12
CA LEU A 64 19.24 26.59 -2.74
C LEU A 64 18.71 25.64 -1.68
N THR A 65 19.01 24.36 -1.84
CA THR A 65 18.71 23.32 -0.84
C THR A 65 19.85 23.19 0.18
N GLY A 66 19.60 22.49 1.31
CA GLY A 66 20.58 22.31 2.37
C GLY A 66 21.83 21.54 1.97
N ASP A 67 21.78 20.77 0.90
CA ASP A 67 22.91 20.06 0.28
C ASP A 67 23.53 20.84 -0.89
N LEU A 68 23.32 22.17 -0.93
CA LEU A 68 23.88 23.12 -1.88
C LEU A 68 23.52 22.86 -3.36
N ASN A 69 22.41 22.22 -3.60
CA ASN A 69 21.87 22.06 -4.94
C ASN A 69 20.89 23.20 -5.26
N ILE A 70 20.84 23.62 -6.51
CA ILE A 70 19.88 24.58 -6.99
C ILE A 70 18.60 23.81 -7.37
N VAL A 71 17.45 24.34 -7.01
CA VAL A 71 16.13 23.81 -7.35
C VAL A 71 15.20 24.94 -7.76
N ASP A 72 14.35 24.64 -8.74
CA ASP A 72 13.26 25.52 -9.15
C ASP A 72 11.97 25.00 -8.51
N VAL A 73 11.38 25.81 -7.64
CA VAL A 73 10.20 25.46 -6.85
C VAL A 73 9.07 26.43 -7.17
N GLU A 74 7.99 25.90 -7.68
CA GLU A 74 6.76 26.66 -7.92
C GLU A 74 5.73 26.32 -6.85
N TRP A 75 5.06 27.33 -6.30
CA TRP A 75 4.03 27.10 -5.29
C TRP A 75 2.89 28.11 -5.35
N ILE A 76 1.79 27.72 -4.70
CA ILE A 76 0.61 28.55 -4.49
C ILE A 76 0.33 28.63 -3.01
N ILE A 77 0.01 29.83 -2.53
CA ILE A 77 -0.59 30.01 -1.23
C ILE A 77 -2.08 30.35 -1.37
N GLN A 78 -2.86 29.85 -0.46
CA GLN A 78 -4.27 30.16 -0.33
C GLN A 78 -4.53 30.78 1.02
N TYR A 79 -5.12 31.96 1.04
CA TYR A 79 -5.40 32.67 2.27
C TYR A 79 -6.78 33.32 2.27
N ARG A 80 -7.26 33.65 3.43
CA ARG A 80 -8.53 34.34 3.65
C ARG A 80 -8.31 35.53 4.57
N ILE A 81 -9.02 36.62 4.30
CA ILE A 81 -9.01 37.81 5.14
C ILE A 81 -9.98 37.57 6.30
N ILE A 82 -9.48 37.60 7.54
CA ILE A 82 -10.28 37.43 8.77
C ILE A 82 -10.60 38.75 9.46
N ASP A 83 -9.67 39.73 9.41
CA ASP A 83 -9.89 41.08 9.92
C ASP A 83 -9.73 42.10 8.79
N PRO A 84 -10.84 42.66 8.27
CA PRO A 84 -10.78 43.66 7.20
C PRO A 84 -10.17 44.98 7.63
N VAL A 85 -10.15 45.29 8.92
CA VAL A 85 -9.56 46.55 9.43
C VAL A 85 -8.05 46.42 9.44
N ALA A 86 -7.53 45.39 10.05
CA ALA A 86 -6.12 45.06 10.03
C ALA A 86 -5.57 44.96 8.61
N TRP A 87 -6.31 44.25 7.72
CA TRP A 87 -6.00 44.14 6.32
C TRP A 87 -5.84 45.47 5.59
N LEU A 88 -6.70 46.46 5.89
CA LEU A 88 -6.71 47.74 5.17
C LEU A 88 -5.68 48.74 5.71
N PHE A 89 -5.33 48.65 6.99
CA PHE A 89 -4.62 49.78 7.66
C PHE A 89 -3.27 49.39 8.25
N ASN A 90 -2.94 48.11 8.42
CA ASN A 90 -1.70 47.71 9.07
C ASN A 90 -0.51 47.57 8.12
N ALA A 91 -0.73 47.51 6.81
CA ALA A 91 0.36 47.43 5.82
C ALA A 91 0.02 48.25 4.57
N ASP A 92 1.02 48.97 4.06
CA ASP A 92 0.90 49.74 2.83
C ASP A 92 0.78 48.84 1.62
N ASP A 93 1.71 47.88 1.44
CA ASP A 93 1.71 46.89 0.36
C ASP A 93 1.51 45.47 0.94
N ARG A 94 0.26 45.15 1.12
CA ARG A 94 -0.17 43.87 1.68
C ARG A 94 0.22 42.66 0.84
N HIS A 95 0.04 42.79 -0.49
CA HIS A 95 0.37 41.70 -1.40
C HIS A 95 1.87 41.41 -1.44
N LYS A 96 2.68 42.46 -1.47
CA LYS A 96 4.14 42.37 -1.38
C LYS A 96 4.56 41.71 -0.06
N THR A 97 4.01 42.16 1.06
CA THR A 97 4.33 41.58 2.38
C THR A 97 4.01 40.09 2.45
N ILE A 98 2.86 39.67 1.92
CA ILE A 98 2.49 38.26 1.85
C ILE A 98 3.49 37.46 0.96
N ARG A 99 3.87 38.05 -0.17
CA ARG A 99 4.82 37.42 -1.10
C ARG A 99 6.20 37.29 -0.44
N ASP A 100 6.73 38.31 0.18
CA ASP A 100 8.02 38.29 0.82
C ASP A 100 8.08 37.28 1.97
N ILE A 101 7.03 37.22 2.81
CA ILE A 101 6.91 36.23 3.89
C ILE A 101 6.81 34.82 3.34
N SER A 102 6.02 34.60 2.28
CA SER A 102 5.87 33.30 1.66
C SER A 102 7.19 32.81 1.07
N GLN A 103 7.89 33.67 0.35
CA GLN A 103 9.19 33.36 -0.22
C GLN A 103 10.23 33.05 0.87
N SER A 104 10.26 33.84 1.94
CA SER A 104 11.14 33.59 3.09
C SER A 104 10.84 32.25 3.75
N ALA A 105 9.56 31.93 3.96
CA ALA A 105 9.14 30.65 4.55
C ALA A 105 9.59 29.45 3.72
N ILE A 106 9.32 29.46 2.41
CA ILE A 106 9.70 28.37 1.53
C ILE A 106 11.21 28.26 1.40
N ASN A 107 11.93 29.38 1.24
CA ASN A 107 13.40 29.37 1.19
C ASN A 107 14.03 28.77 2.45
N LEU A 108 13.49 29.11 3.63
CA LEU A 108 13.96 28.54 4.90
C LEU A 108 13.76 27.03 4.95
N LEU A 109 12.56 26.56 4.62
CA LEU A 109 12.20 25.15 4.74
C LEU A 109 12.86 24.27 3.67
N VAL A 110 13.06 24.78 2.46
CA VAL A 110 13.78 24.10 1.39
C VAL A 110 15.28 24.10 1.68
N GLY A 111 15.82 25.22 2.19
CA GLY A 111 17.23 25.37 2.55
C GLY A 111 17.70 24.45 3.68
N ASP A 112 16.79 23.99 4.53
CA ASP A 112 17.09 23.03 5.59
C ASP A 112 17.07 21.55 5.13
N ARG A 113 16.72 21.28 3.87
CA ARG A 113 16.51 19.92 3.38
C ARG A 113 17.36 19.58 2.16
N ALA A 114 17.70 18.28 2.04
CA ALA A 114 18.37 17.77 0.86
C ALA A 114 17.39 17.74 -0.34
N ILE A 115 17.93 17.97 -1.55
CA ILE A 115 17.14 18.04 -2.78
C ILE A 115 16.26 16.81 -3.00
N LEU A 116 16.78 15.60 -2.76
CA LEU A 116 16.01 14.36 -2.91
C LEU A 116 14.80 14.28 -1.96
N ALA A 117 14.93 14.83 -0.75
CA ALA A 117 13.82 14.91 0.19
C ALA A 117 12.77 15.92 -0.28
N VAL A 118 13.20 17.08 -0.78
CA VAL A 118 12.32 18.14 -1.32
C VAL A 118 11.56 17.64 -2.55
N LEU A 119 12.22 16.92 -3.45
CA LEU A 119 11.59 16.33 -4.64
C LEU A 119 10.56 15.23 -4.31
N GLY A 120 10.69 14.57 -3.17
CA GLY A 120 9.90 13.38 -2.84
C GLY A 120 9.19 13.46 -1.48
N SER A 121 9.85 12.92 -0.45
CA SER A 121 9.20 12.58 0.82
C SER A 121 8.85 13.78 1.71
N ALA A 122 9.57 14.90 1.60
CA ALA A 122 9.39 16.05 2.47
C ALA A 122 8.33 17.05 1.97
N ARG A 123 7.77 16.87 0.77
CA ARG A 123 6.84 17.82 0.15
C ARG A 123 5.68 18.21 1.07
N THR A 124 4.95 17.23 1.58
CA THR A 124 3.80 17.47 2.46
C THR A 124 4.21 18.13 3.79
N ALA A 125 5.37 17.76 4.32
CA ALA A 125 5.88 18.36 5.52
C ALA A 125 6.23 19.85 5.30
N ILE A 126 6.88 20.18 4.17
CA ILE A 126 7.17 21.58 3.79
C ILE A 126 5.88 22.39 3.65
N GLU A 127 4.86 21.87 2.98
CA GLU A 127 3.57 22.53 2.79
C GLU A 127 2.92 22.88 4.14
N GLU A 128 2.92 21.95 5.10
CA GLU A 128 2.30 22.15 6.41
C GLU A 128 3.12 23.07 7.33
N GLU A 129 4.43 22.87 7.38
CA GLU A 129 5.32 23.72 8.16
C GLU A 129 5.32 25.16 7.63
N ALA A 130 5.31 25.35 6.29
CA ALA A 130 5.18 26.66 5.68
C ALA A 130 3.86 27.33 6.07
N ARG A 131 2.76 26.59 6.07
CA ARG A 131 1.46 27.11 6.50
C ARG A 131 1.49 27.58 7.95
N VAL A 132 2.08 26.82 8.86
CA VAL A 132 2.21 27.19 10.28
C VAL A 132 3.10 28.42 10.43
N PHE A 133 4.30 28.38 9.87
CA PHE A 133 5.26 29.47 9.93
C PHE A 133 4.69 30.78 9.38
N MET A 134 4.01 30.72 8.22
CA MET A 134 3.39 31.91 7.63
C MET A 134 2.27 32.47 8.51
N ASN A 135 1.41 31.61 9.10
CA ASN A 135 0.35 32.07 9.99
C ASN A 135 0.92 32.76 11.24
N GLU A 136 1.95 32.22 11.86
CA GLU A 136 2.62 32.81 13.00
C GLU A 136 3.22 34.17 12.65
N THR A 137 3.96 34.23 11.55
CA THR A 137 4.62 35.46 11.09
C THR A 137 3.61 36.55 10.71
N LEU A 138 2.60 36.22 9.91
CA LEU A 138 1.56 37.13 9.45
C LEU A 138 0.67 37.63 10.60
N SER A 139 0.44 36.80 11.62
CA SER A 139 -0.22 37.18 12.85
C SER A 139 0.62 38.19 13.64
N GLY A 140 1.94 37.98 13.71
CA GLY A 140 2.87 38.92 14.34
C GLY A 140 2.88 40.30 13.67
N TYR A 141 2.72 40.35 12.35
CA TYR A 141 2.56 41.63 11.60
C TYR A 141 1.16 42.19 11.68
N GLY A 142 0.19 41.50 12.24
CA GLY A 142 -1.18 41.98 12.39
C GLY A 142 -1.89 42.24 11.07
N LEU A 143 -1.60 41.45 10.00
CA LEU A 143 -2.17 41.67 8.67
C LEU A 143 -3.66 41.28 8.57
N GLY A 144 -4.21 40.60 9.57
CA GLY A 144 -5.62 40.20 9.59
C GLY A 144 -5.99 39.15 8.53
N ILE A 145 -5.04 38.28 8.17
CA ILE A 145 -5.24 37.17 7.22
C ILE A 145 -4.90 35.83 7.86
N GLN A 146 -5.45 34.77 7.29
CA GLN A 146 -5.15 33.40 7.66
C GLN A 146 -4.77 32.61 6.41
N VAL A 147 -3.60 32.01 6.41
CA VAL A 147 -3.18 31.06 5.37
C VAL A 147 -3.90 29.73 5.61
N ILE A 148 -4.70 29.34 4.64
CA ILE A 148 -5.47 28.09 4.66
C ILE A 148 -4.61 26.92 4.22
N GLY A 149 -3.77 27.14 3.18
CA GLY A 149 -2.90 26.11 2.65
C GLY A 149 -1.77 26.69 1.81
N VAL A 150 -0.69 25.96 1.81
CA VAL A 150 0.45 26.12 0.89
C VAL A 150 0.52 24.87 0.04
N ARG A 151 0.70 25.00 -1.25
CA ARG A 151 0.80 23.89 -2.19
C ARG A 151 1.99 24.07 -3.10
N LEU A 152 2.92 23.16 -3.04
CA LEU A 152 4.03 23.07 -3.98
C LEU A 152 3.49 22.48 -5.29
N GLN A 153 3.64 23.19 -6.42
CA GLN A 153 3.14 22.78 -7.72
C GLN A 153 4.16 21.94 -8.47
N ASN A 154 5.30 22.54 -8.74
CA ASN A 154 6.36 21.92 -9.49
C ASN A 154 7.69 22.09 -8.75
N ILE A 155 8.49 21.06 -8.69
CA ILE A 155 9.82 21.08 -8.09
C ILE A 155 10.73 20.37 -9.08
N VAL A 156 11.61 21.11 -9.72
CA VAL A 156 12.50 20.57 -10.74
C VAL A 156 13.94 21.02 -10.51
N PRO A 157 14.91 20.15 -10.70
CA PRO A 157 16.30 20.57 -10.75
C PRO A 157 16.56 21.40 -12.02
N PRO A 158 17.62 22.22 -12.03
CA PRO A 158 17.96 23.01 -13.21
C PRO A 158 18.14 22.17 -14.46
N GLN A 159 17.88 22.80 -15.61
CA GLN A 159 18.10 22.16 -16.90
C GLN A 159 19.58 21.70 -17.04
N GLY A 160 19.77 20.49 -17.53
CA GLY A 160 21.07 19.85 -17.72
C GLY A 160 21.49 18.84 -16.66
N VAL A 161 20.91 18.87 -15.46
CA VAL A 161 21.18 17.86 -14.40
C VAL A 161 19.96 16.97 -14.12
N GLN A 162 18.81 17.28 -14.69
CA GLN A 162 17.54 16.58 -14.48
C GLN A 162 17.65 15.07 -14.73
N ALA A 163 18.30 14.68 -15.85
CA ALA A 163 18.51 13.27 -16.19
C ALA A 163 19.31 12.51 -15.11
N ALA A 164 20.33 13.14 -14.54
CA ALA A 164 21.11 12.54 -13.47
C ALA A 164 20.29 12.33 -12.19
N PHE A 165 19.40 13.24 -11.83
CA PHE A 165 18.49 13.09 -10.69
C PHE A 165 17.42 12.01 -10.96
N GLU A 166 16.92 11.91 -12.19
CA GLU A 166 16.01 10.85 -12.60
C GLU A 166 16.67 9.47 -12.48
N ASP A 167 17.94 9.35 -12.90
CA ASP A 167 18.72 8.11 -12.76
C ASP A 167 18.91 7.71 -11.29
N VAL A 168 19.20 8.68 -10.39
CA VAL A 168 19.31 8.42 -8.95
C VAL A 168 17.97 7.94 -8.38
N ASN A 169 16.87 8.61 -8.73
CA ASN A 169 15.53 8.19 -8.29
C ASN A 169 15.17 6.80 -8.80
N LYS A 170 15.51 6.49 -10.06
CA LYS A 170 15.31 5.17 -10.65
C LYS A 170 16.14 4.11 -9.93
N ALA A 171 17.42 4.39 -9.66
CA ALA A 171 18.27 3.48 -8.90
C ALA A 171 17.73 3.21 -7.49
N GLN A 172 17.20 4.24 -6.81
CA GLN A 172 16.56 4.09 -5.49
C GLN A 172 15.28 3.23 -5.56
N GLN A 173 14.46 3.42 -6.59
CA GLN A 173 13.27 2.60 -6.83
C GLN A 173 13.65 1.15 -7.14
N ASP A 174 14.65 0.93 -7.99
CA ASP A 174 15.17 -0.40 -8.32
C ASP A 174 15.73 -1.11 -7.09
N MET A 175 16.45 -0.41 -6.24
CA MET A 175 16.95 -0.96 -4.96
C MET A 175 15.77 -1.41 -4.09
N ASN A 176 14.75 -0.58 -3.91
CA ASN A 176 13.57 -0.92 -3.12
C ASN A 176 12.79 -2.11 -3.72
N ARG A 177 12.69 -2.17 -5.06
CA ARG A 177 12.07 -3.28 -5.78
C ARG A 177 12.82 -4.58 -5.52
N LEU A 178 14.15 -4.59 -5.67
CA LEU A 178 14.99 -5.77 -5.43
C LEU A 178 14.92 -6.25 -3.97
N ILE A 179 14.89 -5.32 -3.01
CA ILE A 179 14.69 -5.65 -1.59
C ILE A 179 13.33 -6.33 -1.38
N ASN A 180 12.26 -5.81 -1.98
CA ASN A 180 10.93 -6.38 -1.84
C ASN A 180 10.79 -7.73 -2.54
N GLU A 181 11.36 -7.90 -3.74
CA GLU A 181 11.46 -9.19 -4.44
C GLU A 181 12.23 -10.23 -3.60
N GLY A 182 13.34 -9.81 -2.99
CA GLY A 182 14.09 -10.67 -2.08
C GLY A 182 13.29 -11.09 -0.84
N LYS A 183 12.55 -10.17 -0.23
CA LYS A 183 11.65 -10.47 0.88
C LYS A 183 10.50 -11.38 0.47
N GLU A 184 9.92 -11.17 -0.70
CA GLU A 184 8.88 -12.03 -1.24
C GLU A 184 9.39 -13.46 -1.46
N ALA A 185 10.55 -13.61 -2.13
CA ALA A 185 11.19 -14.89 -2.34
C ALA A 185 11.49 -15.60 -1.00
N TYR A 186 12.03 -14.89 -0.02
CA TYR A 186 12.27 -15.43 1.31
C TYR A 186 11.00 -15.91 1.99
N ASN A 187 9.95 -15.09 1.98
CA ASN A 187 8.66 -15.41 2.60
C ASN A 187 7.92 -16.55 1.91
N ARG A 188 8.21 -16.80 0.64
CA ARG A 188 7.65 -17.93 -0.12
C ARG A 188 8.44 -19.22 0.09
N GLU A 189 9.74 -19.18 -0.05
CA GLU A 189 10.57 -20.40 -0.06
C GLU A 189 10.80 -20.99 1.35
N ILE A 190 11.06 -20.15 2.35
CA ILE A 190 11.35 -20.66 3.69
C ILE A 190 10.16 -21.36 4.34
N PRO A 191 8.94 -20.81 4.36
CA PRO A 191 7.78 -21.53 4.90
C PRO A 191 7.44 -22.79 4.10
N LYS A 192 7.60 -22.75 2.77
CA LYS A 192 7.40 -23.91 1.91
C LYS A 192 8.36 -25.05 2.26
N ALA A 193 9.67 -24.75 2.38
CA ALA A 193 10.67 -25.74 2.74
C ALA A 193 10.42 -26.30 4.15
N ARG A 194 10.03 -25.47 5.11
CA ARG A 194 9.66 -25.91 6.46
C ARG A 194 8.42 -26.80 6.45
N GLY A 195 7.39 -26.40 5.72
CA GLY A 195 6.17 -27.19 5.59
C GLY A 195 6.42 -28.56 4.95
N GLU A 196 7.29 -28.64 3.95
CA GLU A 196 7.68 -29.89 3.32
C GLU A 196 8.49 -30.78 4.27
N ALA A 197 9.43 -30.22 5.03
CA ALA A 197 10.17 -30.94 6.05
C ALA A 197 9.24 -31.51 7.14
N ASP A 198 8.30 -30.71 7.64
CA ASP A 198 7.31 -31.13 8.61
C ASP A 198 6.41 -32.24 8.05
N ARG A 199 5.99 -32.12 6.80
CA ARG A 199 5.21 -33.16 6.09
C ARG A 199 5.96 -34.48 6.06
N ILE A 200 7.23 -34.48 5.68
CA ILE A 200 8.06 -35.69 5.63
C ILE A 200 8.18 -36.31 7.03
N ILE A 201 8.42 -35.49 8.06
CA ILE A 201 8.51 -35.96 9.44
C ILE A 201 7.19 -36.60 9.91
N GLN A 202 6.04 -35.94 9.61
CA GLN A 202 4.73 -36.48 10.00
C GLN A 202 4.40 -37.78 9.28
N VAL A 203 4.71 -37.90 7.97
CA VAL A 203 4.55 -39.13 7.22
C VAL A 203 5.40 -40.26 7.82
N ALA A 204 6.67 -39.99 8.14
CA ALA A 204 7.55 -40.98 8.77
C ALA A 204 7.06 -41.41 10.16
N ARG A 205 6.56 -40.49 10.97
CA ARG A 205 5.95 -40.80 12.27
C ARG A 205 4.68 -41.62 12.12
N GLY A 206 3.81 -41.27 11.15
CA GLY A 206 2.60 -42.04 10.83
C GLY A 206 2.95 -43.47 10.43
N TYR A 207 3.92 -43.65 9.53
CA TYR A 207 4.38 -44.96 9.13
C TYR A 207 4.97 -45.80 10.29
N ALA A 208 5.78 -45.16 11.16
CA ALA A 208 6.30 -45.85 12.31
C ALA A 208 5.18 -46.32 13.28
N ALA A 209 4.20 -45.44 13.54
CA ALA A 209 3.04 -45.80 14.36
C ALA A 209 2.21 -46.93 13.73
N GLU A 210 1.97 -46.87 12.43
CA GLU A 210 1.27 -47.91 11.68
C GLU A 210 1.99 -49.26 11.82
N ARG A 211 3.31 -49.27 11.60
CA ARG A 211 4.11 -50.51 11.71
C ARG A 211 4.03 -51.15 13.11
N VAL A 212 4.11 -50.29 14.15
CA VAL A 212 3.98 -50.76 15.54
C VAL A 212 2.57 -51.26 15.82
N ASN A 213 1.54 -50.56 15.36
CA ASN A 213 0.14 -50.95 15.56
C ASN A 213 -0.19 -52.25 14.82
N VAL A 214 0.27 -52.40 13.57
CA VAL A 214 0.11 -53.66 12.83
C VAL A 214 0.80 -54.81 13.56
N ALA A 215 2.05 -54.66 13.98
CA ALA A 215 2.76 -55.68 14.69
C ALA A 215 2.07 -56.06 16.05
N ASN A 216 1.56 -55.06 16.76
CA ASN A 216 0.79 -55.32 17.97
C ASN A 216 -0.53 -56.03 17.69
N GLY A 217 -1.20 -55.69 16.61
CA GLY A 217 -2.41 -56.34 16.13
C GLY A 217 -2.14 -57.84 15.79
N ASP A 218 -1.07 -58.08 15.04
CA ASP A 218 -0.67 -59.45 14.65
C ASP A 218 -0.34 -60.31 15.89
N VAL A 219 0.40 -59.70 16.86
CA VAL A 219 0.68 -60.38 18.13
C VAL A 219 -0.59 -60.68 18.94
N ALA A 220 -1.52 -59.74 19.01
CA ALA A 220 -2.80 -59.94 19.69
C ALA A 220 -3.63 -61.02 19.04
N ARG A 221 -3.74 -61.00 17.69
CA ARG A 221 -4.41 -62.01 16.88
C ARG A 221 -3.77 -63.39 17.09
N PHE A 222 -2.46 -63.48 17.00
CA PHE A 222 -1.74 -64.72 17.24
C PHE A 222 -2.01 -65.30 18.63
N LYS A 223 -1.95 -64.48 19.69
CA LYS A 223 -2.26 -64.89 21.06
C LYS A 223 -3.67 -65.41 21.19
N ALA A 224 -4.66 -64.74 20.64
CA ALA A 224 -6.06 -65.15 20.68
C ALA A 224 -6.25 -66.54 19.98
N VAL A 225 -5.68 -66.67 18.77
CA VAL A 225 -5.73 -67.95 18.03
C VAL A 225 -5.01 -69.05 18.78
N TYR A 226 -3.85 -68.74 19.40
CA TYR A 226 -3.08 -69.71 20.15
C TYR A 226 -3.83 -70.22 21.40
N GLU A 227 -4.54 -69.36 22.10
CA GLU A 227 -5.37 -69.75 23.25
C GLU A 227 -6.51 -70.66 22.82
N GLU A 228 -7.19 -70.42 21.69
CA GLU A 228 -8.21 -71.32 21.15
C GLU A 228 -7.61 -72.63 20.65
N TYR A 229 -6.44 -72.59 20.01
CA TYR A 229 -5.72 -73.79 19.62
C TYR A 229 -5.38 -74.71 20.79
N ARG A 230 -4.98 -74.16 21.93
CA ARG A 230 -4.71 -74.94 23.14
C ARG A 230 -5.93 -75.68 23.69
N LYS A 231 -7.13 -75.17 23.46
CA LYS A 231 -8.39 -75.78 23.91
C LYS A 231 -8.84 -76.89 22.99
N ALA A 232 -8.74 -76.70 21.67
CA ALA A 232 -9.17 -77.70 20.69
C ALA A 232 -8.24 -77.65 19.44
N PRO A 233 -7.10 -78.35 19.41
CA PRO A 233 -6.07 -78.23 18.40
C PRO A 233 -6.55 -78.63 16.99
N GLU A 234 -7.26 -79.70 16.83
CA GLU A 234 -7.70 -80.21 15.50
C GLU A 234 -8.74 -79.29 14.89
N VAL A 235 -9.75 -78.88 15.65
CA VAL A 235 -10.83 -78.02 15.11
C VAL A 235 -10.31 -76.65 14.74
N THR A 236 -9.38 -76.10 15.55
CA THR A 236 -8.80 -74.78 15.23
C THR A 236 -7.90 -74.81 13.99
N ARG A 237 -7.15 -75.91 13.80
CA ARG A 237 -6.31 -76.09 12.58
C ARG A 237 -7.16 -76.20 11.33
N ASP A 238 -8.23 -76.97 11.37
CA ASP A 238 -9.12 -77.14 10.23
C ASP A 238 -9.86 -75.85 9.87
N ARG A 239 -10.30 -75.08 10.88
CA ARG A 239 -10.91 -73.77 10.70
C ARG A 239 -9.94 -72.79 10.03
N LEU A 240 -8.71 -72.68 10.54
CA LEU A 240 -7.69 -71.79 9.96
C LEU A 240 -7.36 -72.18 8.53
N TYR A 241 -7.31 -73.49 8.24
CA TYR A 241 -7.10 -73.97 6.88
C TYR A 241 -8.21 -73.49 5.92
N TYR A 242 -9.47 -73.62 6.35
CA TYR A 242 -10.59 -73.15 5.53
C TYR A 242 -10.62 -71.63 5.36
N GLU A 243 -10.33 -70.90 6.46
CA GLU A 243 -10.25 -69.42 6.40
C GLU A 243 -9.16 -68.92 5.41
N VAL A 244 -7.98 -69.54 5.41
CA VAL A 244 -6.90 -69.21 4.48
C VAL A 244 -7.26 -69.61 3.04
N MET A 245 -7.90 -70.78 2.85
CA MET A 245 -8.35 -71.20 1.54
C MET A 245 -9.44 -70.29 0.97
N GLU A 246 -10.38 -69.84 1.82
CA GLU A 246 -11.42 -68.88 1.40
C GLU A 246 -10.77 -67.53 0.99
N GLU A 247 -9.78 -67.07 1.70
CA GLU A 247 -9.06 -65.81 1.37
C GLU A 247 -8.26 -65.97 0.06
N VAL A 248 -7.56 -67.09 -0.14
CA VAL A 248 -6.79 -67.35 -1.38
C VAL A 248 -7.67 -67.43 -2.61
N PHE A 249 -8.87 -68.03 -2.46
CA PHE A 249 -9.79 -68.23 -3.59
C PHE A 249 -10.80 -67.08 -3.76
N LYS A 250 -10.87 -66.14 -2.85
CA LYS A 250 -11.79 -65.00 -2.90
C LYS A 250 -11.61 -64.16 -4.17
N ASP A 251 -10.38 -63.98 -4.59
CA ASP A 251 -10.02 -63.18 -5.80
C ASP A 251 -9.78 -64.00 -7.04
N ALA A 252 -10.00 -65.34 -6.97
CA ALA A 252 -9.79 -66.23 -8.08
C ALA A 252 -11.08 -66.40 -8.90
N GLU A 253 -11.43 -65.40 -9.71
CA GLU A 253 -12.51 -65.57 -10.71
C GLU A 253 -12.15 -66.66 -11.70
N GLY A 254 -12.96 -67.75 -11.72
CA GLY A 254 -12.83 -68.82 -12.70
C GLY A 254 -12.02 -70.02 -12.26
N VAL A 255 -11.70 -70.18 -10.97
CA VAL A 255 -11.06 -71.40 -10.45
C VAL A 255 -12.12 -72.43 -10.11
N THR A 256 -12.05 -73.58 -10.78
CA THR A 256 -12.87 -74.77 -10.49
C THR A 256 -12.04 -75.75 -9.67
N LEU A 257 -12.46 -76.06 -8.46
CA LEU A 257 -11.85 -77.09 -7.62
C LEU A 257 -12.39 -78.44 -8.00
N ILE A 258 -11.51 -79.29 -8.38
CA ILE A 258 -11.86 -80.69 -8.76
C ILE A 258 -11.24 -81.60 -7.72
N ASP A 259 -12.07 -82.47 -7.10
CA ASP A 259 -11.61 -83.52 -6.17
C ASP A 259 -10.76 -84.58 -6.94
N LYS A 260 -9.57 -84.85 -6.31
CA LYS A 260 -8.61 -85.81 -6.90
C LYS A 260 -9.13 -87.28 -6.97
N GLU A 261 -10.15 -87.62 -6.20
CA GLU A 261 -10.75 -88.91 -6.18
C GLU A 261 -11.81 -89.19 -7.26
N LEU A 262 -12.20 -88.10 -8.01
CA LEU A 262 -13.08 -88.23 -9.16
C LEU A 262 -12.32 -88.74 -10.40
N GLY A 263 -11.98 -90.07 -10.41
CA GLY A 263 -11.12 -90.65 -11.37
C GLY A 263 -11.68 -90.79 -12.85
N ASN A 264 -12.88 -90.28 -13.11
CA ASN A 264 -13.52 -90.34 -14.46
C ASN A 264 -14.29 -89.11 -14.83
N PHE A 265 -13.79 -87.87 -14.45
CA PHE A 265 -14.41 -86.66 -14.84
C PHE A 265 -13.70 -86.04 -16.05
N ILE A 266 -14.37 -86.03 -17.22
CA ILE A 266 -13.91 -85.27 -18.36
C ILE A 266 -14.41 -83.81 -18.17
N PRO A 267 -13.55 -82.82 -17.84
CA PRO A 267 -13.99 -81.46 -17.73
C PRO A 267 -14.35 -80.94 -19.14
N LEU A 268 -15.62 -80.78 -19.42
CA LEU A 268 -16.09 -80.03 -20.56
C LEU A 268 -15.89 -78.53 -20.21
N MET A 269 -14.67 -78.08 -20.27
CA MET A 269 -14.36 -76.64 -20.25
C MET A 269 -14.84 -76.08 -21.59
N ASN A 270 -15.85 -75.21 -21.49
CA ASN A 270 -16.25 -74.35 -22.59
C ASN A 270 -15.14 -73.35 -22.89
N LEU A 271 -14.24 -73.68 -23.80
CA LEU A 271 -13.23 -72.80 -24.37
C LEU A 271 -13.83 -71.88 -25.42
N GLY A 272 -15.12 -71.57 -25.28
CA GLY A 272 -15.80 -70.51 -26.03
C GLY A 272 -15.23 -69.15 -25.76
N GLY A 273 -14.25 -68.79 -26.55
CA GLY A 273 -13.62 -67.52 -26.57
C GLY A 273 -14.60 -66.38 -26.71
N GLN A 274 -14.33 -65.28 -26.02
CA GLN A 274 -14.58 -63.96 -26.57
C GLN A 274 -13.22 -63.36 -26.96
N ALA A 275 -12.82 -63.68 -28.19
CA ALA A 275 -11.97 -62.81 -28.96
C ALA A 275 -12.85 -61.63 -29.49
N GLY A 276 -12.47 -60.47 -29.35
CA GLY A 276 -13.04 -59.27 -29.99
C GLY A 276 -13.24 -58.13 -29.00
N GLY A 277 -12.45 -57.14 -29.03
CA GLY A 277 -12.20 -56.26 -30.07
C GLY A 277 -12.34 -54.81 -29.54
N ARG A 278 -11.34 -54.12 -29.76
CA ARG A 278 -11.08 -52.66 -29.79
C ARG A 278 -10.71 -51.97 -28.51
#